data_b1e35b81b61b093e2e647e387e4d74f2
#
_entry.id   b1e35b81b61b093e2e647e387e4d74f2
#
_cell.length_a   1.000
_cell.length_b   1.000
_cell.length_c   1.000
_cell.angle_alpha   90.00
_cell.angle_beta   90.00
_cell.angle_gamma   90.00
#
_symmetry.space_group_name_H-M   'P 1'
#
loop_
_entity.id
_entity.type
_entity.pdbx_description
1 polymer ?
#
loop_
_entity_poly.entity_id
_entity_poly.type
_entity_poly.pdbx_seq_one_letter_code
_entity_poly.pdbx_strand_id
1 'polypeptide(L)'
;TRDVFMSIVNAKNNDITRENANMNADTPAGMMMKFASETTKPFVDDYLLSEDVRDAVMHNYIHIHDKDYYPTKSLTCVQHPLDVILNHGFTAGHGSSRPAKRIETAAVLACISLETCQNEMHGGQAIPAFDFYLAPYVRMSYQEEVKNLEKLTGEDLSNLYDAPIDDYLEKPLDGLQCRERLEQHAINKTVNRVHQAME
;
A
#
# COMPACT_ATOMS: atom_id res chain seq x y z
N THR A 1 31.79 14.68 12.19
CA THR A 1 31.52 13.55 11.25
C THR A 1 32.25 12.29 11.67
N ARG A 2 33.58 12.32 11.87
CA ARG A 2 34.37 11.13 12.27
C ARG A 2 33.86 10.53 13.59
N ASP A 3 33.62 11.37 14.58
CA ASP A 3 33.23 10.92 15.92
C ASP A 3 31.83 10.29 15.91
N VAL A 4 30.92 10.83 15.11
CA VAL A 4 29.59 10.26 14.86
C VAL A 4 29.72 8.88 14.23
N PHE A 5 30.53 8.75 13.17
CA PHE A 5 30.76 7.47 12.53
C PHE A 5 31.36 6.43 13.50
N MET A 6 32.39 6.82 14.26
CA MET A 6 33.01 5.94 15.25
C MET A 6 32.08 5.55 16.39
N SER A 7 31.19 6.43 16.81
CA SER A 7 30.19 6.09 17.84
C SER A 7 29.23 5.00 17.36
N ILE A 8 28.80 5.05 16.11
CA ILE A 8 27.91 4.04 15.53
C ILE A 8 28.66 2.70 15.34
N VAL A 9 29.86 2.75 14.77
CA VAL A 9 30.66 1.53 14.53
C VAL A 9 31.02 0.80 15.83
N ASN A 10 31.31 1.56 16.89
CA ASN A 10 31.71 0.99 18.18
C ASN A 10 30.50 0.69 19.11
N ALA A 11 29.29 1.02 18.72
CA ALA A 11 28.10 0.71 19.51
C ALA A 11 27.91 -0.81 19.62
N LYS A 12 27.45 -1.27 20.79
CA LYS A 12 27.14 -2.69 21.02
C LYS A 12 25.86 -3.08 20.28
N ASN A 13 25.74 -4.34 19.92
CA ASN A 13 24.50 -4.91 19.41
C ASN A 13 23.36 -4.63 20.42
N ASN A 14 22.16 -4.35 19.90
CA ASN A 14 20.97 -3.93 20.66
C ASN A 14 21.08 -2.57 21.36
N ASP A 15 22.09 -1.77 21.03
CA ASP A 15 22.11 -0.38 21.48
C ASP A 15 21.11 0.45 20.66
N ILE A 16 20.33 1.29 21.33
CA ILE A 16 19.36 2.20 20.69
C ILE A 16 20.01 3.10 19.63
N THR A 17 21.31 3.33 19.72
CA THR A 17 22.07 4.06 18.71
C THR A 17 22.23 3.30 17.39
N ARG A 18 22.03 1.98 17.38
CA ARG A 18 22.17 1.13 16.21
C ARG A 18 20.86 0.67 15.61
N GLU A 19 19.82 0.59 16.41
CA GLU A 19 18.54 0.03 16.00
C GLU A 19 17.39 0.96 16.41
N ASN A 20 16.44 1.15 15.50
CA ASN A 20 15.13 1.74 15.75
C ASN A 20 14.09 1.08 14.83
N ALA A 21 12.82 1.50 14.93
CA ALA A 21 11.73 0.91 14.14
C ALA A 21 11.92 0.98 12.61
N ASN A 22 12.71 1.95 12.13
CA ASN A 22 12.86 2.21 10.70
C ASN A 22 14.20 1.76 10.12
N MET A 23 15.20 1.45 10.96
CA MET A 23 16.51 1.02 10.49
C MET A 23 17.22 0.11 11.49
N ASN A 24 18.02 -0.81 10.96
CA ASN A 24 18.91 -1.68 11.73
C ASN A 24 20.34 -1.50 11.24
N ALA A 25 21.20 -0.90 12.06
CA ALA A 25 22.60 -0.65 11.73
C ALA A 25 23.48 -1.93 11.73
N ASP A 26 22.93 -3.10 12.01
CA ASP A 26 23.64 -4.38 11.88
C ASP A 26 23.74 -4.84 10.41
N THR A 27 22.98 -4.20 9.50
CA THR A 27 23.09 -4.41 8.06
C THR A 27 23.91 -3.31 7.40
N PRO A 28 24.61 -3.56 6.29
CA PRO A 28 25.38 -2.52 5.58
C PRO A 28 24.53 -1.32 5.18
N ALA A 29 23.33 -1.55 4.65
CA ALA A 29 22.41 -0.47 4.27
C ALA A 29 21.91 0.29 5.50
N GLY A 30 21.54 -0.41 6.57
CA GLY A 30 21.13 0.20 7.84
C GLY A 30 22.24 1.04 8.48
N MET A 31 23.48 0.58 8.40
CA MET A 31 24.66 1.35 8.88
C MET A 31 24.80 2.67 8.10
N MET A 32 24.64 2.65 6.78
CA MET A 32 24.69 3.85 5.95
C MET A 32 23.52 4.80 6.27
N MET A 33 22.32 4.26 6.46
CA MET A 33 21.14 5.05 6.85
C MET A 33 21.35 5.68 8.24
N LYS A 34 21.87 4.92 9.20
CA LYS A 34 22.15 5.43 10.56
C LYS A 34 23.19 6.54 10.53
N PHE A 35 24.25 6.35 9.76
CA PHE A 35 25.27 7.39 9.57
C PHE A 35 24.68 8.65 8.96
N ALA A 36 23.87 8.53 7.91
CA ALA A 36 23.17 9.65 7.29
C ALA A 36 22.27 10.37 8.30
N SER A 37 21.44 9.62 9.03
CA SER A 37 20.54 10.15 10.07
C SER A 37 21.29 10.98 11.12
N GLU A 38 22.32 10.39 11.74
CA GLU A 38 23.06 11.05 12.83
C GLU A 38 23.91 12.25 12.36
N THR A 39 24.25 12.34 11.09
CA THR A 39 24.90 13.53 10.53
C THR A 39 23.92 14.61 10.09
N THR A 40 22.72 14.21 9.67
CA THR A 40 21.71 15.15 9.18
C THR A 40 20.99 15.89 10.31
N LYS A 41 20.74 15.22 11.45
CA LYS A 41 20.08 15.87 12.61
C LYS A 41 20.76 17.16 13.04
N PRO A 42 22.07 17.19 13.35
CA PRO A 42 22.74 18.44 13.72
C PRO A 42 22.78 19.44 12.55
N PHE A 43 22.84 18.99 11.29
CA PHE A 43 22.73 19.90 10.15
C PHE A 43 21.39 20.64 10.12
N VAL A 44 20.28 19.96 10.43
CA VAL A 44 18.96 20.59 10.53
C VAL A 44 18.95 21.62 11.64
N ASP A 45 19.45 21.26 12.81
CA ASP A 45 19.50 22.16 13.99
C ASP A 45 20.33 23.42 13.72
N ASP A 46 21.48 23.28 13.05
CA ASP A 46 22.43 24.38 12.88
C ASP A 46 22.11 25.27 11.67
N TYR A 47 21.49 24.72 10.61
CA TYR A 47 21.37 25.44 9.34
C TYR A 47 19.94 25.61 8.81
N LEU A 48 18.98 24.83 9.28
CA LEU A 48 17.62 24.87 8.74
C LEU A 48 16.57 25.40 9.70
N LEU A 49 16.78 25.26 11.01
CA LEU A 49 15.86 25.80 12.02
C LEU A 49 16.19 27.26 12.32
N SER A 50 15.15 28.05 12.54
CA SER A 50 15.33 29.38 13.12
C SER A 50 15.86 29.28 14.56
N GLU A 51 16.49 30.34 15.05
CA GLU A 51 17.12 30.34 16.38
C GLU A 51 16.12 30.01 17.49
N ASP A 52 14.94 30.59 17.44
CA ASP A 52 13.87 30.37 18.42
C ASP A 52 13.33 28.93 18.39
N VAL A 53 13.18 28.33 17.18
CA VAL A 53 12.75 26.93 17.05
C VAL A 53 13.84 25.98 17.52
N ARG A 54 15.10 26.25 17.17
CA ARG A 54 16.24 25.47 17.67
C ARG A 54 16.32 25.52 19.20
N ASP A 55 16.18 26.71 19.79
CA ASP A 55 16.18 26.88 21.26
C ASP A 55 15.03 26.06 21.90
N ALA A 56 13.84 26.10 21.34
CA ALA A 56 12.70 25.33 21.82
C ALA A 56 12.94 23.81 21.71
N VAL A 57 13.59 23.33 20.66
CA VAL A 57 13.99 21.93 20.51
C VAL A 57 15.05 21.53 21.53
N MET A 58 16.08 22.37 21.73
CA MET A 58 17.18 22.10 22.64
C MET A 58 16.71 22.08 24.10
N HIS A 59 15.70 22.87 24.48
CA HIS A 59 15.08 22.86 25.78
C HIS A 59 13.93 21.86 25.95
N ASN A 60 13.69 21.01 24.96
CA ASN A 60 12.60 20.00 24.94
C ASN A 60 11.18 20.60 25.09
N TYR A 61 10.96 21.85 24.67
CA TYR A 61 9.61 22.42 24.59
C TYR A 61 8.82 21.85 23.40
N ILE A 62 9.53 21.52 22.29
CA ILE A 62 8.97 20.89 21.12
C ILE A 62 9.87 19.75 20.65
N HIS A 63 9.28 18.77 19.97
CA HIS A 63 10.00 17.69 19.32
C HIS A 63 9.69 17.70 17.82
N ILE A 64 10.74 17.62 16.99
CA ILE A 64 10.59 17.43 15.54
C ILE A 64 10.80 15.96 15.24
N HIS A 65 9.70 15.28 14.93
CA HIS A 65 9.72 13.86 14.54
C HIS A 65 10.46 13.70 13.20
N ASP A 66 11.27 12.65 13.08
CA ASP A 66 12.00 12.31 11.84
C ASP A 66 12.82 13.48 11.26
N LYS A 67 13.43 14.27 12.15
CA LYS A 67 14.19 15.48 11.81
C LYS A 67 15.30 15.24 10.77
N ASP A 68 15.86 14.06 10.75
CA ASP A 68 16.89 13.61 9.79
C ASP A 68 16.38 13.52 8.35
N TYR A 69 15.09 13.34 8.14
CA TYR A 69 14.47 13.30 6.81
C TYR A 69 13.97 14.68 6.32
N TYR A 70 13.94 15.67 7.21
CA TYR A 70 13.44 17.01 6.88
C TYR A 70 14.12 17.67 5.67
N PRO A 71 15.46 17.60 5.47
CA PRO A 71 16.11 18.22 4.32
C PRO A 71 15.75 17.59 2.99
N THR A 72 15.44 16.28 2.98
CA THR A 72 15.10 15.54 1.76
C THR A 72 13.64 15.68 1.39
N LYS A 73 12.82 16.25 2.29
CA LYS A 73 11.35 16.34 2.13
C LYS A 73 10.70 14.98 1.95
N SER A 74 11.30 13.93 2.50
CA SER A 74 10.75 12.58 2.49
C SER A 74 9.40 12.56 3.19
N LEU A 75 8.44 11.82 2.64
CA LEU A 75 7.17 11.57 3.32
C LEU A 75 7.38 10.62 4.50
N THR A 76 6.68 10.87 5.60
CA THR A 76 6.67 9.99 6.77
C THR A 76 5.29 9.38 6.91
N CYS A 77 5.15 8.08 7.08
CA CYS A 77 3.89 7.38 7.28
C CYS A 77 2.77 7.81 6.30
N VAL A 78 2.56 7.02 5.28
CA VAL A 78 1.63 7.33 4.17
C VAL A 78 0.38 6.45 4.26
N GLN A 79 -0.78 7.04 4.01
CA GLN A 79 -2.01 6.32 3.70
C GLN A 79 -2.30 6.45 2.21
N HIS A 80 -2.48 5.31 1.54
CA HIS A 80 -2.79 5.29 0.12
C HIS A 80 -4.28 5.49 -0.12
N PRO A 81 -4.69 6.52 -0.90
CA PRO A 81 -6.08 6.74 -1.29
C PRO A 81 -6.45 5.75 -2.41
N LEU A 82 -6.72 4.50 -2.02
CA LEU A 82 -6.89 3.41 -2.97
C LEU A 82 -8.07 3.62 -3.94
N ASP A 83 -9.13 4.30 -3.49
CA ASP A 83 -10.24 4.71 -4.35
C ASP A 83 -9.77 5.58 -5.52
N VAL A 84 -8.93 6.58 -5.26
CA VAL A 84 -8.37 7.46 -6.30
C VAL A 84 -7.44 6.69 -7.22
N ILE A 85 -6.54 5.88 -6.64
CA ILE A 85 -5.54 5.09 -7.36
C ILE A 85 -6.22 4.12 -8.34
N LEU A 86 -7.23 3.39 -7.87
CA LEU A 86 -7.91 2.38 -8.68
C LEU A 86 -8.84 2.97 -9.73
N ASN A 87 -9.49 4.10 -9.45
CA ASN A 87 -10.43 4.74 -10.36
C ASN A 87 -9.77 5.59 -11.45
N HIS A 88 -8.62 6.18 -11.16
CA HIS A 88 -7.94 7.09 -12.10
C HIS A 88 -6.62 6.54 -12.64
N GLY A 89 -6.06 5.54 -11.99
CA GLY A 89 -4.68 5.15 -12.21
C GLY A 89 -3.72 6.16 -11.58
N PHE A 90 -2.43 5.94 -11.75
CA PHE A 90 -1.38 6.83 -11.25
C PHE A 90 -0.13 6.77 -12.13
N THR A 91 0.75 7.76 -11.94
CA THR A 91 2.05 7.82 -12.60
C THR A 91 3.15 7.76 -11.56
N ALA A 92 4.05 6.81 -11.70
CA ALA A 92 5.16 6.55 -10.79
C ALA A 92 6.53 7.02 -11.32
N GLY A 93 6.55 8.03 -12.16
CA GLY A 93 7.79 8.56 -12.76
C GLY A 93 8.37 7.70 -13.90
N HIS A 94 8.24 6.38 -13.82
CA HIS A 94 8.76 5.44 -14.82
C HIS A 94 7.66 4.76 -15.67
N GLY A 95 6.45 5.23 -15.56
CA GLY A 95 5.30 4.69 -16.27
C GLY A 95 3.99 5.15 -15.64
N SER A 96 2.88 4.85 -16.30
CA SER A 96 1.55 5.14 -15.81
C SER A 96 0.67 3.91 -15.81
N SER A 97 -0.13 3.74 -14.76
CA SER A 97 -1.16 2.71 -14.68
C SER A 97 -2.48 3.25 -15.22
N ARG A 98 -3.30 2.34 -15.76
CA ARG A 98 -4.68 2.63 -16.13
C ARG A 98 -5.60 2.31 -14.96
N PRO A 99 -6.85 2.85 -14.94
CA PRO A 99 -7.86 2.42 -14.00
C PRO A 99 -8.07 0.91 -13.99
N ALA A 100 -8.29 0.35 -12.80
CA ALA A 100 -8.62 -1.05 -12.65
C ALA A 100 -10.02 -1.35 -13.21
N LYS A 101 -10.21 -2.56 -13.72
CA LYS A 101 -11.52 -3.05 -14.22
C LYS A 101 -11.86 -4.45 -13.71
N ARG A 102 -10.95 -5.06 -12.96
CA ARG A 102 -11.04 -6.42 -12.45
C ARG A 102 -10.37 -6.48 -11.09
N ILE A 103 -10.77 -7.47 -10.30
CA ILE A 103 -10.22 -7.65 -8.96
C ILE A 103 -8.70 -7.92 -8.99
N GLU A 104 -8.22 -8.71 -9.94
CA GLU A 104 -6.80 -9.03 -10.07
C GLU A 104 -5.97 -7.78 -10.38
N THR A 105 -6.46 -6.94 -11.28
CA THR A 105 -5.79 -5.68 -11.62
C THR A 105 -5.83 -4.70 -10.45
N ALA A 106 -6.93 -4.65 -9.70
CA ALA A 106 -7.06 -3.78 -8.54
C ALA A 106 -6.06 -4.18 -7.44
N ALA A 107 -5.94 -5.47 -7.14
CA ALA A 107 -4.99 -5.99 -6.17
C ALA A 107 -3.53 -5.70 -6.57
N VAL A 108 -3.17 -5.97 -7.82
CA VAL A 108 -1.81 -5.67 -8.33
C VAL A 108 -1.51 -4.17 -8.29
N LEU A 109 -2.46 -3.29 -8.65
CA LEU A 109 -2.25 -1.85 -8.58
C LEU A 109 -2.08 -1.35 -7.14
N ALA A 110 -2.76 -1.96 -6.18
CA ALA A 110 -2.54 -1.67 -4.76
C ALA A 110 -1.10 -2.01 -4.34
N CYS A 111 -0.60 -3.18 -4.72
CA CYS A 111 0.79 -3.58 -4.46
C CYS A 111 1.79 -2.63 -5.15
N ILE A 112 1.58 -2.30 -6.42
CA ILE A 112 2.45 -1.39 -7.16
C ILE A 112 2.46 0.01 -6.51
N SER A 113 1.34 0.48 -5.98
CA SER A 113 1.30 1.78 -5.28
C SER A 113 2.16 1.79 -4.02
N LEU A 114 2.18 0.69 -3.27
CA LEU A 114 3.04 0.51 -2.10
C LEU A 114 4.52 0.46 -2.50
N GLU A 115 4.86 -0.34 -3.52
CA GLU A 115 6.23 -0.49 -3.99
C GLU A 115 6.82 0.81 -4.56
N THR A 116 6.04 1.54 -5.35
CA THR A 116 6.51 2.81 -5.93
C THR A 116 6.68 3.90 -4.89
N CYS A 117 5.85 3.91 -3.84
CA CYS A 117 5.98 4.88 -2.76
C CYS A 117 7.17 4.61 -1.84
N GLN A 118 7.71 3.39 -1.83
CA GLN A 118 8.79 2.97 -0.94
C GLN A 118 10.06 3.83 -1.06
N ASN A 119 10.36 4.35 -2.24
CA ASN A 119 11.53 5.21 -2.47
C ASN A 119 11.28 6.70 -2.14
N GLU A 120 10.03 7.10 -1.97
CA GLU A 120 9.63 8.48 -1.74
C GLU A 120 9.39 8.79 -0.25
N MET A 121 9.37 7.76 0.58
CA MET A 121 8.97 7.88 1.96
C MET A 121 9.80 6.98 2.88
N HIS A 122 9.66 7.20 4.19
CA HIS A 122 10.12 6.28 5.23
C HIS A 122 9.00 6.07 6.26
N GLY A 123 9.10 4.98 7.02
CA GLY A 123 8.06 4.62 8.00
C GLY A 123 7.00 3.71 7.42
N GLY A 124 5.80 3.73 8.00
CA GLY A 124 4.72 2.82 7.64
C GLY A 124 3.90 3.28 6.44
N GLN A 125 3.47 2.31 5.64
CA GLN A 125 2.47 2.51 4.61
C GLN A 125 1.19 1.77 4.99
N ALA A 126 0.03 2.36 4.74
CA ALA A 126 -1.26 1.76 5.06
C ALA A 126 -2.27 1.97 3.93
N ILE A 127 -3.12 0.99 3.76
CA ILE A 127 -4.33 1.09 2.93
C ILE A 127 -5.52 0.88 3.86
N PRO A 128 -6.20 1.95 4.28
CA PRO A 128 -7.38 1.82 5.11
C PRO A 128 -8.54 1.22 4.31
N ALA A 129 -9.41 0.43 4.97
CA ALA A 129 -10.61 -0.14 4.35
C ALA A 129 -10.35 -0.85 3.01
N PHE A 130 -9.31 -1.66 2.95
CA PHE A 130 -8.84 -2.35 1.74
C PHE A 130 -9.94 -3.16 1.06
N ASP A 131 -10.69 -3.93 1.82
CA ASP A 131 -11.83 -4.72 1.38
C ASP A 131 -12.94 -3.87 0.76
N PHE A 132 -13.28 -2.76 1.40
CA PHE A 132 -14.29 -1.83 0.90
C PHE A 132 -13.91 -1.24 -0.46
N TYR A 133 -12.65 -0.83 -0.63
CA TYR A 133 -12.20 -0.27 -1.90
C TYR A 133 -12.03 -1.31 -3.01
N LEU A 134 -11.88 -2.58 -2.67
CA LEU A 134 -11.84 -3.66 -3.66
C LEU A 134 -13.23 -4.18 -4.06
N ALA A 135 -14.25 -4.00 -3.24
CA ALA A 135 -15.61 -4.51 -3.49
C ALA A 135 -16.19 -4.13 -4.87
N PRO A 136 -16.05 -2.89 -5.41
CA PRO A 136 -16.50 -2.56 -6.74
C PRO A 136 -15.86 -3.43 -7.84
N TYR A 137 -14.59 -3.82 -7.67
CA TYR A 137 -13.85 -4.62 -8.65
C TYR A 137 -14.21 -6.10 -8.58
N VAL A 138 -14.64 -6.58 -7.42
CA VAL A 138 -15.30 -7.89 -7.28
C VAL A 138 -16.60 -7.90 -8.09
N ARG A 139 -17.43 -6.85 -7.95
CA ARG A 139 -18.66 -6.71 -8.73
C ARG A 139 -18.39 -6.63 -10.23
N MET A 140 -17.41 -5.86 -10.67
CA MET A 140 -17.02 -5.77 -12.08
C MET A 140 -16.55 -7.12 -12.63
N SER A 141 -15.81 -7.89 -11.84
CA SER A 141 -15.36 -9.24 -12.21
C SER A 141 -16.53 -10.21 -12.33
N TYR A 142 -17.51 -10.12 -11.41
CA TYR A 142 -18.75 -10.90 -11.52
C TYR A 142 -19.53 -10.56 -12.79
N GLN A 143 -19.70 -9.28 -13.09
CA GLN A 143 -20.39 -8.85 -14.33
C GLN A 143 -19.67 -9.34 -15.59
N GLU A 144 -18.34 -9.44 -15.55
CA GLU A 144 -17.57 -10.04 -16.66
C GLU A 144 -17.88 -11.53 -16.81
N GLU A 145 -17.95 -12.28 -15.70
CA GLU A 145 -18.31 -13.70 -15.74
C GLU A 145 -19.75 -13.92 -16.24
N VAL A 146 -20.71 -13.10 -15.85
CA VAL A 146 -22.07 -13.14 -16.39
C VAL A 146 -22.07 -12.90 -17.91
N LYS A 147 -21.33 -11.88 -18.40
CA LYS A 147 -21.18 -11.62 -19.85
C LYS A 147 -20.54 -12.78 -20.59
N ASN A 148 -19.60 -13.47 -19.98
CA ASN A 148 -19.00 -14.66 -20.58
C ASN A 148 -20.01 -15.81 -20.68
N LEU A 149 -20.86 -15.99 -19.65
CA LEU A 149 -21.93 -16.98 -19.69
C LEU A 149 -22.98 -16.65 -20.75
N GLU A 150 -23.41 -15.39 -20.91
CA GLU A 150 -24.31 -14.97 -22.00
C GLU A 150 -23.76 -15.36 -23.39
N LYS A 151 -22.47 -15.08 -23.61
CA LYS A 151 -21.82 -15.46 -24.88
C LYS A 151 -21.77 -16.97 -25.12
N LEU A 152 -21.61 -17.74 -24.04
CA LEU A 152 -21.50 -19.21 -24.14
C LEU A 152 -22.85 -19.89 -24.30
N THR A 153 -23.88 -19.41 -23.62
CA THR A 153 -25.21 -20.01 -23.58
C THR A 153 -26.17 -19.45 -24.62
N GLY A 154 -25.95 -18.18 -25.03
CA GLY A 154 -26.89 -17.43 -25.87
C GLY A 154 -28.11 -16.92 -25.08
N GLU A 155 -28.16 -17.08 -23.76
CA GLU A 155 -29.24 -16.61 -22.92
C GLU A 155 -29.02 -15.13 -22.52
N ASP A 156 -30.10 -14.35 -22.39
CA ASP A 156 -30.06 -13.00 -21.82
C ASP A 156 -30.01 -13.08 -20.30
N LEU A 157 -28.86 -12.73 -19.74
CA LEU A 157 -28.60 -12.68 -18.30
C LEU A 157 -28.43 -11.25 -17.78
N SER A 158 -28.82 -10.24 -18.56
CA SER A 158 -28.64 -8.83 -18.25
C SER A 158 -29.18 -8.42 -16.87
N ASN A 159 -30.26 -9.06 -16.41
CA ASN A 159 -30.83 -8.82 -15.09
C ASN A 159 -29.93 -9.25 -13.91
N LEU A 160 -28.92 -10.09 -14.15
CA LEU A 160 -27.95 -10.49 -13.13
C LEU A 160 -26.87 -9.42 -12.92
N TYR A 161 -26.66 -8.48 -13.86
CA TYR A 161 -25.60 -7.48 -13.73
C TYR A 161 -25.70 -6.61 -12.47
N ASP A 162 -26.93 -6.20 -12.17
CA ASP A 162 -27.21 -5.30 -11.03
C ASP A 162 -28.00 -6.00 -9.92
N ALA A 163 -28.21 -7.32 -10.05
CA ALA A 163 -28.89 -8.07 -9.00
C ALA A 163 -28.09 -7.97 -7.68
N PRO A 164 -28.79 -7.75 -6.56
CA PRO A 164 -28.14 -7.83 -5.26
C PRO A 164 -27.55 -9.24 -5.07
N ILE A 165 -26.33 -9.30 -4.61
CA ILE A 165 -25.67 -10.56 -4.22
C ILE A 165 -25.43 -10.47 -2.73
N ASP A 166 -26.14 -11.27 -1.94
CA ASP A 166 -26.08 -11.23 -0.50
C ASP A 166 -24.76 -11.78 0.02
N ASP A 167 -24.19 -12.74 -0.70
CA ASP A 167 -22.87 -13.28 -0.40
C ASP A 167 -22.14 -13.74 -1.69
N TYR A 168 -20.81 -13.67 -1.64
CA TYR A 168 -19.92 -14.24 -2.65
C TYR A 168 -19.29 -15.52 -2.09
N LEU A 169 -20.11 -16.54 -1.85
CA LEU A 169 -19.67 -17.83 -1.35
C LEU A 169 -19.69 -18.88 -2.46
N GLU A 170 -18.64 -19.67 -2.53
CA GLU A 170 -18.60 -20.84 -3.41
C GLU A 170 -19.59 -21.91 -2.93
N LYS A 171 -20.52 -22.31 -3.79
CA LYS A 171 -21.54 -23.30 -3.49
C LYS A 171 -21.61 -24.36 -4.60
N PRO A 172 -22.01 -25.61 -4.25
CA PRO A 172 -22.28 -26.63 -5.24
C PRO A 172 -23.38 -26.21 -6.23
N LEU A 173 -23.27 -26.66 -7.47
CA LEU A 173 -24.26 -26.36 -8.50
C LEU A 173 -25.39 -27.38 -8.55
N ASP A 174 -25.30 -28.46 -7.75
CA ASP A 174 -26.27 -29.53 -7.73
C ASP A 174 -27.60 -29.10 -7.10
N GLY A 175 -28.69 -29.48 -7.72
CA GLY A 175 -30.04 -29.14 -7.25
C GLY A 175 -30.55 -27.76 -7.62
N LEU A 176 -29.72 -26.88 -8.19
CA LEU A 176 -30.14 -25.55 -8.62
C LEU A 176 -30.89 -25.60 -9.95
N GLN A 177 -31.89 -24.73 -10.13
CA GLN A 177 -32.55 -24.47 -11.40
C GLN A 177 -31.56 -23.85 -12.40
N CYS A 178 -31.88 -23.91 -13.70
CA CYS A 178 -30.93 -23.53 -14.76
C CYS A 178 -30.39 -22.09 -14.53
N ARG A 179 -31.23 -21.13 -14.21
CA ARG A 179 -30.84 -19.73 -13.98
C ARG A 179 -30.05 -19.53 -12.70
N GLU A 180 -30.49 -20.10 -11.60
CA GLU A 180 -29.76 -20.08 -10.31
C GLU A 180 -28.39 -20.74 -10.45
N ARG A 181 -28.30 -21.78 -11.28
CA ARG A 181 -27.05 -22.48 -11.60
C ARG A 181 -26.07 -21.56 -12.33
N LEU A 182 -26.54 -20.76 -13.31
CA LEU A 182 -25.70 -19.83 -14.04
C LEU A 182 -25.20 -18.69 -13.13
N GLU A 183 -26.08 -18.14 -12.29
CA GLU A 183 -25.72 -17.12 -11.30
C GLU A 183 -24.67 -17.64 -10.31
N GLN A 184 -24.93 -18.81 -9.69
CA GLN A 184 -23.98 -19.41 -8.76
C GLN A 184 -22.66 -19.79 -9.44
N HIS A 185 -22.69 -20.18 -10.71
CA HIS A 185 -21.47 -20.42 -11.47
C HIS A 185 -20.63 -19.15 -11.62
N ALA A 186 -21.27 -18.02 -11.95
CA ALA A 186 -20.60 -16.72 -12.03
C ALA A 186 -20.01 -16.30 -10.68
N ILE A 187 -20.75 -16.53 -9.57
CA ILE A 187 -20.27 -16.28 -8.20
C ILE A 187 -19.04 -17.16 -7.91
N ASN A 188 -19.12 -18.47 -8.14
CA ASN A 188 -18.00 -19.38 -7.87
C ASN A 188 -16.74 -18.98 -8.66
N LYS A 189 -16.89 -18.59 -9.92
CA LYS A 189 -15.79 -18.06 -10.74
C LYS A 189 -15.20 -16.79 -10.16
N THR A 190 -16.05 -15.88 -9.71
CA THR A 190 -15.61 -14.62 -9.10
C THR A 190 -14.87 -14.87 -7.78
N VAL A 191 -15.35 -15.75 -6.92
CA VAL A 191 -14.69 -16.15 -5.68
C VAL A 191 -13.28 -16.68 -5.97
N ASN A 192 -13.13 -17.56 -6.95
CA ASN A 192 -11.83 -18.09 -7.33
C ASN A 192 -10.87 -16.99 -7.83
N ARG A 193 -11.38 -16.00 -8.57
CA ARG A 193 -10.61 -14.84 -9.00
C ARG A 193 -10.17 -13.95 -7.82
N VAL A 194 -11.03 -13.79 -6.82
CA VAL A 194 -10.66 -13.06 -5.59
C VAL A 194 -9.54 -13.80 -4.86
N HIS A 195 -9.66 -15.12 -4.69
CA HIS A 195 -8.60 -15.92 -4.05
C HIS A 195 -7.27 -15.77 -4.79
N GLN A 196 -7.26 -15.94 -6.12
CA GLN A 196 -6.06 -15.78 -6.95
C GLN A 196 -5.45 -14.35 -6.88
N ALA A 197 -6.28 -13.34 -6.68
CA ALA A 197 -5.82 -11.96 -6.58
C ALA A 197 -5.20 -11.64 -5.20
N MET A 198 -5.51 -12.45 -4.18
CA MET A 198 -5.01 -12.26 -2.80
C MET A 198 -3.80 -13.14 -2.47
N GLU A 199 -3.49 -14.13 -3.29
CA GLU A 199 -2.27 -14.96 -3.20
C GLU A 199 -1.03 -14.24 -3.79
#